data_3eb5fa6a68cafda44573b040fae999aa
#
_entry.id   3eb5fa6a68cafda44573b040fae999aa
#
_cell.length_a   1.000
_cell.length_b   1.000
_cell.length_c   1.000
_cell.angle_alpha   90.00
_cell.angle_beta   90.00
_cell.angle_gamma   90.00
#
_symmetry.space_group_name_H-M   'P 1'
#
loop_
_entity.id
_entity.type
_entity.pdbx_description
1 polymer ?
#
loop_
_entity_poly.entity_id
_entity_poly.type
_entity_poly.pdbx_seq_one_letter_code
_entity_poly.pdbx_strand_id
1 'polypeptide(L)'
;MEVKYRLFKDNKKEIKENLKDLKVIYSDLDGTLLNDRGCIIKDYKSDYYFEAVRLLPLAAEKNWDIVLASGRNKFQLRYNAQMIGLKNYIAELGAELVYDLGKEVHVTFDSRKVKYELTYGGKDLIRITELYKKNFPGKIESRMDWSKYRSYNVLFFGEIDLEKANKLLKDEGYRGLVMVDNGFSSLMDPELGIEKLHIYNLMPSGVNKASGIKLDKKIRNFDTQNCIALGDSPEDLKMADEVKYFFLMQNALEHKEVMLGELRKHNNVFITSDVMNKGWVEVIGYLIE
;
A
#
# COMPACT_ATOMS: atom_id res chain seq x y z
N MET A 1 8.48 18.76 -21.13
CA MET A 1 7.15 19.26 -20.70
C MET A 1 7.08 19.15 -19.19
N GLU A 2 6.89 20.27 -18.50
CA GLU A 2 6.65 20.28 -17.06
C GLU A 2 5.37 19.49 -16.75
N VAL A 3 5.45 18.53 -15.85
CA VAL A 3 4.27 17.79 -15.39
C VAL A 3 3.45 18.74 -14.53
N LYS A 4 2.33 19.21 -15.03
CA LYS A 4 1.41 20.04 -14.27
C LYS A 4 0.66 19.14 -13.29
N TYR A 5 1.07 19.15 -12.04
CA TYR A 5 0.38 18.43 -10.97
C TYR A 5 -1.00 19.04 -10.70
N ARG A 6 -1.98 18.19 -10.43
CA ARG A 6 -3.27 18.63 -9.90
C ARG A 6 -3.18 18.66 -8.38
N LEU A 7 -3.29 19.84 -7.79
CA LEU A 7 -3.28 19.99 -6.34
C LEU A 7 -4.71 19.85 -5.79
N PHE A 8 -4.86 19.14 -4.71
CA PHE A 8 -6.17 18.99 -4.04
C PHE A 8 -6.76 20.35 -3.69
N LYS A 9 -5.99 21.25 -3.08
CA LYS A 9 -6.42 22.57 -2.65
C LYS A 9 -7.09 23.41 -3.77
N ASP A 10 -6.64 23.23 -5.02
CA ASP A 10 -7.15 23.99 -6.16
C ASP A 10 -8.42 23.38 -6.77
N ASN A 11 -8.71 22.11 -6.45
CA ASN A 11 -9.81 21.34 -7.03
C ASN A 11 -10.83 20.84 -5.98
N LYS A 12 -10.59 21.12 -4.70
CA LYS A 12 -11.34 20.51 -3.59
C LYS A 12 -12.86 20.75 -3.64
N LYS A 13 -13.32 21.90 -4.14
CA LYS A 13 -14.73 22.21 -4.28
C LYS A 13 -15.39 21.32 -5.33
N GLU A 14 -14.81 21.22 -6.51
CA GLU A 14 -15.30 20.37 -7.60
C GLU A 14 -15.30 18.90 -7.18
N ILE A 15 -14.23 18.44 -6.53
CA ILE A 15 -14.11 17.08 -6.01
C ILE A 15 -15.26 16.77 -5.05
N LYS A 16 -15.52 17.64 -4.08
CA LYS A 16 -16.60 17.46 -3.10
C LYS A 16 -17.98 17.44 -3.75
N GLU A 17 -18.25 18.35 -4.69
CA GLU A 17 -19.51 18.39 -5.45
C GLU A 17 -19.74 17.10 -6.25
N ASN A 18 -18.67 16.48 -6.72
CA ASN A 18 -18.73 15.23 -7.48
C ASN A 18 -18.81 13.95 -6.60
N LEU A 19 -18.48 14.02 -5.31
CA LEU A 19 -18.45 12.88 -4.39
C LEU A 19 -19.75 12.72 -3.55
N LYS A 20 -20.92 13.00 -4.12
CA LYS A 20 -22.21 12.98 -3.40
C LYS A 20 -22.59 11.62 -2.84
N ASP A 21 -22.10 10.54 -3.44
CA ASP A 21 -22.43 9.16 -3.05
C ASP A 21 -21.16 8.39 -2.62
N LEU A 22 -20.29 9.04 -1.84
CA LEU A 22 -19.11 8.41 -1.27
C LEU A 22 -19.52 7.37 -0.22
N LYS A 23 -19.01 6.15 -0.35
CA LYS A 23 -19.29 5.03 0.56
C LYS A 23 -18.02 4.48 1.20
N VAL A 24 -16.91 4.43 0.43
CA VAL A 24 -15.69 3.76 0.87
C VAL A 24 -14.47 4.64 0.64
N ILE A 25 -13.62 4.70 1.65
CA ILE A 25 -12.34 5.36 1.65
C ILE A 25 -11.25 4.29 1.83
N TYR A 26 -10.48 4.01 0.78
CA TYR A 26 -9.31 3.14 0.90
C TYR A 26 -8.11 3.98 1.34
N SER A 27 -7.50 3.62 2.42
CA SER A 27 -6.36 4.36 2.96
C SER A 27 -5.15 3.45 3.07
N ASP A 28 -4.05 3.83 2.45
CA ASP A 28 -2.77 3.30 2.87
C ASP A 28 -2.49 3.71 4.33
N LEU A 29 -1.57 3.02 4.96
CA LEU A 29 -1.31 3.15 6.38
C LEU A 29 -0.01 3.92 6.66
N ASP A 30 1.13 3.35 6.28
CA ASP A 30 2.45 3.88 6.61
C ASP A 30 2.84 5.02 5.64
N GLY A 31 3.10 6.23 6.16
CA GLY A 31 3.36 7.41 5.31
C GLY A 31 2.09 8.11 4.79
N THR A 32 0.89 7.59 5.11
CA THR A 32 -0.42 8.12 4.69
C THR A 32 -1.30 8.46 5.89
N LEU A 33 -1.90 7.46 6.55
CA LEU A 33 -2.70 7.65 7.78
C LEU A 33 -1.80 7.73 9.03
N LEU A 34 -0.65 7.08 8.99
CA LEU A 34 0.37 7.11 10.03
C LEU A 34 1.56 7.96 9.58
N ASN A 35 2.34 8.44 10.54
CA ASN A 35 3.65 9.01 10.25
C ASN A 35 4.68 7.92 9.87
N ASP A 36 5.90 8.31 9.55
CA ASP A 36 7.03 7.43 9.18
C ASP A 36 7.43 6.40 10.24
N ARG A 37 7.00 6.62 11.49
CA ARG A 37 7.23 5.71 12.63
C ARG A 37 6.03 4.84 12.97
N GLY A 38 4.99 4.85 12.15
CA GLY A 38 3.79 4.05 12.33
C GLY A 38 2.86 4.55 13.44
N CYS A 39 2.84 5.87 13.72
CA CYS A 39 2.01 6.47 14.76
C CYS A 39 0.93 7.38 14.18
N ILE A 40 -0.34 7.15 14.58
CA ILE A 40 -1.49 7.95 14.11
C ILE A 40 -1.64 9.27 14.87
N ILE A 41 -1.16 9.34 16.11
CA ILE A 41 -1.32 10.52 17.00
C ILE A 41 -0.10 11.43 17.01
N LYS A 42 0.85 11.20 16.08
CA LYS A 42 2.01 12.08 15.89
C LYS A 42 2.14 12.43 14.41
N ASP A 43 2.54 13.68 14.16
CA ASP A 43 2.84 14.12 12.79
C ASP A 43 4.28 13.72 12.35
N TYR A 44 4.68 14.15 11.16
CA TYR A 44 6.00 13.88 10.58
C TYR A 44 7.17 14.51 11.38
N LYS A 45 6.90 15.50 12.24
CA LYS A 45 7.88 16.09 13.18
C LYS A 45 7.91 15.37 14.53
N SER A 46 7.09 14.35 14.71
CA SER A 46 6.87 13.64 15.96
C SER A 46 6.15 14.48 17.04
N ASP A 47 5.53 15.60 16.68
CA ASP A 47 4.64 16.36 17.54
C ASP A 47 3.27 15.68 17.66
N TYR A 48 2.59 15.83 18.80
CA TYR A 48 1.25 15.27 18.97
C TYR A 48 0.24 15.94 18.04
N TYR A 49 -0.48 15.13 17.27
CA TYR A 49 -1.47 15.54 16.28
C TYR A 49 -2.65 14.56 16.27
N PHE A 50 -3.80 15.00 16.76
CA PHE A 50 -4.96 14.11 17.01
C PHE A 50 -6.05 14.19 15.94
N GLU A 51 -5.92 15.10 14.96
CA GLU A 51 -6.99 15.37 14.00
C GLU A 51 -7.37 14.13 13.17
N ALA A 52 -6.41 13.30 12.77
CA ALA A 52 -6.70 12.07 12.04
C ALA A 52 -7.63 11.14 12.86
N VAL A 53 -7.32 10.94 14.14
CA VAL A 53 -8.16 10.13 15.04
C VAL A 53 -9.54 10.74 15.23
N ARG A 54 -9.63 12.07 15.33
CA ARG A 54 -10.90 12.78 15.48
C ARG A 54 -11.83 12.63 14.27
N LEU A 55 -11.26 12.52 13.06
CA LEU A 55 -12.04 12.37 11.84
C LEU A 55 -12.59 10.96 11.61
N LEU A 56 -12.00 9.92 12.22
CA LEU A 56 -12.46 8.54 12.04
C LEU A 56 -13.93 8.33 12.45
N PRO A 57 -14.39 8.72 13.66
CA PRO A 57 -15.80 8.60 14.03
C PRO A 57 -16.73 9.50 13.18
N LEU A 58 -16.27 10.68 12.76
CA LEU A 58 -17.05 11.57 11.90
C LEU A 58 -17.29 10.98 10.51
N ALA A 59 -16.31 10.26 9.95
CA ALA A 59 -16.48 9.50 8.72
C ALA A 59 -17.53 8.39 8.89
N ALA A 60 -17.51 7.69 10.02
CA ALA A 60 -18.51 6.67 10.33
C ALA A 60 -19.93 7.25 10.47
N GLU A 61 -20.09 8.45 11.03
CA GLU A 61 -21.38 9.17 11.09
C GLU A 61 -21.93 9.52 9.69
N LYS A 62 -21.05 9.72 8.70
CA LYS A 62 -21.42 9.87 7.28
C LYS A 62 -21.72 8.53 6.60
N ASN A 63 -21.67 7.41 7.31
CA ASN A 63 -21.74 6.06 6.77
C ASN A 63 -20.61 5.75 5.75
N TRP A 64 -19.45 6.36 5.90
CA TRP A 64 -18.28 6.03 5.11
C TRP A 64 -17.49 4.91 5.79
N ASP A 65 -17.17 3.88 5.04
CA ASP A 65 -16.31 2.79 5.51
C ASP A 65 -14.85 3.10 5.13
N ILE A 66 -13.99 3.20 6.14
CA ILE A 66 -12.56 3.35 5.91
C ILE A 66 -11.94 1.96 5.91
N VAL A 67 -11.38 1.55 4.77
CA VAL A 67 -10.71 0.27 4.54
C VAL A 67 -9.21 0.51 4.44
N LEU A 68 -8.45 -0.05 5.38
CA LEU A 68 -6.98 0.03 5.33
C LEU A 68 -6.45 -0.83 4.18
N ALA A 69 -5.48 -0.32 3.40
CA ALA A 69 -4.85 -1.04 2.30
C ALA A 69 -3.32 -0.96 2.43
N SER A 70 -2.67 -2.01 2.93
CA SER A 70 -1.26 -1.96 3.31
C SER A 70 -0.46 -3.20 2.89
N GLY A 71 0.85 -3.04 2.84
CA GLY A 71 1.80 -4.16 2.73
C GLY A 71 1.93 -5.00 3.99
N ARG A 72 1.35 -4.59 5.11
CA ARG A 72 1.35 -5.35 6.37
C ARG A 72 0.54 -6.64 6.23
N ASN A 73 0.87 -7.67 7.01
CA ASN A 73 0.10 -8.90 7.03
C ASN A 73 -1.25 -8.72 7.74
N LYS A 74 -2.18 -9.66 7.53
CA LYS A 74 -3.54 -9.58 8.08
C LYS A 74 -3.62 -9.47 9.61
N PHE A 75 -2.67 -10.08 10.34
CA PHE A 75 -2.67 -10.01 11.80
C PHE A 75 -2.24 -8.63 12.29
N GLN A 76 -1.22 -8.04 11.67
CA GLN A 76 -0.80 -6.66 11.97
C GLN A 76 -1.93 -5.68 11.67
N LEU A 77 -2.58 -5.80 10.50
CA LEU A 77 -3.69 -4.92 10.11
C LEU A 77 -4.92 -5.12 11.00
N ARG A 78 -5.21 -6.36 11.44
CA ARG A 78 -6.28 -6.60 12.41
C ARG A 78 -6.09 -5.78 13.69
N TYR A 79 -4.88 -5.80 14.27
CA TYR A 79 -4.59 -5.01 15.47
C TYR A 79 -4.65 -3.51 15.19
N ASN A 80 -4.10 -3.04 14.06
CA ASN A 80 -4.17 -1.63 13.70
C ASN A 80 -5.62 -1.17 13.52
N ALA A 81 -6.43 -1.89 12.76
CA ALA A 81 -7.83 -1.59 12.53
C ALA A 81 -8.62 -1.58 13.85
N GLN A 82 -8.45 -2.61 14.67
CA GLN A 82 -9.14 -2.73 15.95
C GLN A 82 -8.83 -1.57 16.90
N MET A 83 -7.56 -1.13 16.98
CA MET A 83 -7.14 -0.03 17.86
C MET A 83 -7.74 1.32 17.48
N ILE A 84 -8.05 1.53 16.20
CA ILE A 84 -8.59 2.80 15.69
C ILE A 84 -10.08 2.71 15.30
N GLY A 85 -10.76 1.62 15.71
CA GLY A 85 -12.20 1.45 15.49
C GLY A 85 -12.61 1.06 14.07
N LEU A 86 -11.67 0.63 13.21
CA LEU A 86 -11.93 0.12 11.87
C LEU A 86 -12.05 -1.41 11.90
N LYS A 87 -12.60 -1.99 10.83
CA LYS A 87 -12.86 -3.44 10.78
C LYS A 87 -12.50 -4.14 9.48
N ASN A 88 -12.40 -3.38 8.38
CA ASN A 88 -12.16 -3.92 7.05
C ASN A 88 -10.78 -3.49 6.55
N TYR A 89 -10.07 -4.40 5.87
CA TYR A 89 -8.74 -4.08 5.37
C TYR A 89 -8.30 -4.98 4.22
N ILE A 90 -7.40 -4.46 3.41
CA ILE A 90 -6.69 -5.15 2.33
C ILE A 90 -5.23 -5.35 2.79
N ALA A 91 -4.82 -6.60 2.93
CA ALA A 91 -3.53 -7.00 3.45
C ALA A 91 -2.57 -7.49 2.36
N GLU A 92 -1.28 -7.53 2.71
CA GLU A 92 -0.22 -8.10 1.88
C GLU A 92 -0.20 -7.54 0.46
N LEU A 93 -0.21 -6.18 0.34
CA LEU A 93 -0.23 -5.46 -0.95
C LEU A 93 -1.40 -5.88 -1.86
N GLY A 94 -2.54 -6.25 -1.29
CA GLY A 94 -3.72 -6.59 -2.07
C GLY A 94 -3.99 -8.08 -2.21
N ALA A 95 -3.20 -8.96 -1.61
CA ALA A 95 -3.40 -10.40 -1.72
C ALA A 95 -4.63 -10.92 -0.94
N GLU A 96 -4.96 -10.28 0.17
CA GLU A 96 -6.10 -10.65 1.01
C GLU A 96 -7.00 -9.45 1.27
N LEU A 97 -8.30 -9.61 1.03
CA LEU A 97 -9.36 -8.71 1.47
C LEU A 97 -10.03 -9.31 2.69
N VAL A 98 -10.10 -8.55 3.78
CA VAL A 98 -10.56 -9.05 5.08
C VAL A 98 -11.68 -8.17 5.61
N TYR A 99 -12.78 -8.78 6.01
CA TYR A 99 -13.91 -8.12 6.65
C TYR A 99 -14.02 -8.50 8.12
N ASP A 100 -14.58 -7.55 8.87
CA ASP A 100 -14.96 -7.69 10.26
C ASP A 100 -13.86 -8.33 11.13
N LEU A 101 -12.65 -7.73 11.05
CA LEU A 101 -11.48 -8.13 11.84
C LEU A 101 -11.07 -9.61 11.67
N GLY A 102 -11.32 -10.17 10.50
CA GLY A 102 -10.89 -11.53 10.14
C GLY A 102 -12.00 -12.58 10.22
N LYS A 103 -13.25 -12.21 10.41
CA LYS A 103 -14.38 -13.15 10.32
C LYS A 103 -14.54 -13.69 8.91
N GLU A 104 -14.24 -12.86 7.91
CA GLU A 104 -14.31 -13.23 6.51
C GLU A 104 -13.03 -12.80 5.80
N VAL A 105 -12.40 -13.73 5.05
CA VAL A 105 -11.15 -13.50 4.33
C VAL A 105 -11.29 -13.98 2.89
N HIS A 106 -11.00 -13.10 1.95
CA HIS A 106 -11.02 -13.39 0.51
C HIS A 106 -9.63 -13.22 -0.08
N VAL A 107 -9.21 -14.20 -0.90
CA VAL A 107 -7.99 -14.10 -1.70
C VAL A 107 -8.33 -13.42 -3.02
N THR A 108 -7.56 -12.43 -3.42
CA THR A 108 -7.87 -11.55 -4.56
C THR A 108 -7.45 -12.13 -5.92
N PHE A 109 -6.76 -13.25 -5.93
CA PHE A 109 -6.22 -13.92 -7.11
C PHE A 109 -6.55 -15.43 -7.10
N ASP A 110 -6.37 -16.10 -8.23
CA ASP A 110 -6.55 -17.56 -8.32
C ASP A 110 -5.33 -18.27 -7.68
N SER A 111 -5.44 -18.60 -6.39
CA SER A 111 -4.37 -19.24 -5.62
C SER A 111 -3.96 -20.62 -6.19
N ARG A 112 -4.82 -21.28 -7.00
CA ARG A 112 -4.50 -22.56 -7.67
C ARG A 112 -3.41 -22.40 -8.73
N LYS A 113 -3.22 -21.18 -9.25
CA LYS A 113 -2.17 -20.82 -10.23
C LYS A 113 -0.81 -20.57 -9.59
N VAL A 114 -0.78 -20.31 -8.27
CA VAL A 114 0.45 -20.04 -7.51
C VAL A 114 0.77 -21.27 -6.67
N LYS A 115 1.51 -22.21 -7.26
CA LYS A 115 1.84 -23.50 -6.64
C LYS A 115 3.20 -23.48 -5.94
N TYR A 116 3.65 -22.31 -5.46
CA TYR A 116 4.97 -22.15 -4.86
C TYR A 116 4.88 -22.13 -3.34
N GLU A 117 5.81 -22.82 -2.68
CA GLU A 117 5.90 -22.84 -1.23
C GLU A 117 6.70 -21.62 -0.73
N LEU A 118 6.02 -20.47 -0.63
CA LEU A 118 6.60 -19.21 -0.18
C LEU A 118 6.47 -18.98 1.33
N THR A 119 5.84 -19.88 2.05
CA THR A 119 5.74 -19.78 3.51
C THR A 119 7.10 -19.91 4.19
N TYR A 120 7.20 -19.46 5.42
CA TYR A 120 8.42 -19.57 6.21
C TYR A 120 8.98 -21.01 6.19
N GLY A 121 10.23 -21.14 5.71
CA GLY A 121 10.89 -22.43 5.55
C GLY A 121 10.47 -23.27 4.34
N GLY A 122 9.58 -22.75 3.48
CA GLY A 122 9.15 -23.41 2.25
C GLY A 122 10.28 -23.58 1.25
N LYS A 123 10.27 -24.69 0.51
CA LYS A 123 11.38 -25.07 -0.41
C LYS A 123 11.61 -24.06 -1.52
N ASP A 124 10.53 -23.46 -2.05
CA ASP A 124 10.68 -22.48 -3.15
C ASP A 124 11.23 -21.16 -2.62
N LEU A 125 10.83 -20.73 -1.43
CA LEU A 125 11.40 -19.55 -0.78
C LEU A 125 12.91 -19.71 -0.54
N ILE A 126 13.34 -20.88 -0.05
CA ILE A 126 14.78 -21.16 0.17
C ILE A 126 15.55 -21.06 -1.16
N ARG A 127 15.05 -21.73 -2.21
CA ARG A 127 15.69 -21.71 -3.54
C ARG A 127 15.77 -20.29 -4.13
N ILE A 128 14.70 -19.52 -4.04
CA ILE A 128 14.67 -18.13 -4.53
C ILE A 128 15.63 -17.26 -3.73
N THR A 129 15.70 -17.45 -2.41
CA THR A 129 16.66 -16.73 -1.56
C THR A 129 18.11 -17.02 -1.96
N GLU A 130 18.45 -18.29 -2.18
CA GLU A 130 19.78 -18.71 -2.66
C GLU A 130 20.08 -18.15 -4.06
N LEU A 131 19.10 -18.19 -4.97
CA LEU A 131 19.20 -17.61 -6.31
C LEU A 131 19.57 -16.13 -6.24
N TYR A 132 18.88 -15.36 -5.40
CA TYR A 132 19.15 -13.94 -5.26
C TYR A 132 20.48 -13.66 -4.57
N LYS A 133 20.83 -14.36 -3.50
CA LYS A 133 22.15 -14.22 -2.84
C LYS A 133 23.30 -14.51 -3.79
N LYS A 134 23.15 -15.50 -4.67
CA LYS A 134 24.17 -15.84 -5.69
C LYS A 134 24.32 -14.74 -6.76
N ASN A 135 23.21 -14.13 -7.20
CA ASN A 135 23.21 -13.16 -8.30
C ASN A 135 23.39 -11.71 -7.85
N PHE A 136 23.17 -11.43 -6.58
CA PHE A 136 23.30 -10.12 -5.93
C PHE A 136 24.06 -10.25 -4.60
N PRO A 137 25.34 -10.70 -4.63
CA PRO A 137 26.11 -10.99 -3.41
C PRO A 137 26.26 -9.73 -2.55
N GLY A 138 25.89 -9.84 -1.26
CA GLY A 138 25.95 -8.73 -0.30
C GLY A 138 24.95 -7.59 -0.53
N LYS A 139 24.01 -7.73 -1.48
CA LYS A 139 23.07 -6.67 -1.86
C LYS A 139 21.61 -6.98 -1.53
N ILE A 140 21.29 -8.19 -1.07
CA ILE A 140 19.93 -8.60 -0.76
C ILE A 140 19.91 -9.63 0.36
N GLU A 141 18.97 -9.49 1.26
CA GLU A 141 18.69 -10.44 2.33
C GLU A 141 17.19 -10.70 2.44
N SER A 142 16.81 -11.97 2.66
CA SER A 142 15.42 -12.32 2.91
C SER A 142 15.07 -12.08 4.38
N ARG A 143 13.92 -11.46 4.61
CA ARG A 143 13.37 -11.28 5.96
C ARG A 143 12.33 -12.37 6.26
N MET A 144 12.81 -13.61 6.32
CA MET A 144 11.96 -14.77 6.60
C MET A 144 11.29 -14.68 7.97
N ASP A 145 12.00 -14.16 8.98
CA ASP A 145 11.50 -13.93 10.33
C ASP A 145 10.30 -12.97 10.33
N TRP A 146 10.36 -11.89 9.57
CA TRP A 146 9.27 -10.93 9.42
C TRP A 146 8.15 -11.43 8.52
N SER A 147 8.44 -12.44 7.71
CA SER A 147 7.48 -13.07 6.79
C SER A 147 6.74 -14.24 7.41
N LYS A 148 7.05 -14.65 8.64
CA LYS A 148 6.49 -15.84 9.31
C LYS A 148 4.96 -15.88 9.31
N TYR A 149 4.29 -14.74 9.40
CA TYR A 149 2.83 -14.63 9.46
C TYR A 149 2.21 -14.10 8.17
N ARG A 150 2.96 -14.10 7.07
CA ARG A 150 2.49 -13.74 5.74
C ARG A 150 2.01 -14.97 5.00
N SER A 151 0.94 -14.80 4.25
CA SER A 151 0.32 -15.88 3.49
C SER A 151 0.82 -15.96 2.05
N TYR A 152 1.08 -14.80 1.43
CA TYR A 152 1.28 -14.71 -0.01
C TYR A 152 2.46 -13.84 -0.44
N ASN A 153 3.11 -13.15 0.47
CA ASN A 153 4.30 -12.39 0.13
C ASN A 153 5.44 -12.62 1.11
N VAL A 154 6.66 -12.41 0.64
CA VAL A 154 7.88 -12.52 1.43
C VAL A 154 8.68 -11.24 1.28
N LEU A 155 9.21 -10.75 2.39
CA LEU A 155 10.03 -9.55 2.43
C LEU A 155 11.48 -9.86 2.15
N PHE A 156 12.08 -9.02 1.32
CA PHE A 156 13.52 -8.92 1.12
C PHE A 156 13.95 -7.48 1.34
N PHE A 157 15.14 -7.30 1.86
CA PHE A 157 15.77 -6.01 2.04
C PHE A 157 17.06 -5.96 1.19
N GLY A 158 17.34 -4.82 0.59
CA GLY A 158 18.56 -4.67 -0.19
C GLY A 158 18.54 -3.49 -1.16
N GLU A 159 19.49 -3.54 -2.10
CA GLU A 159 19.59 -2.63 -3.24
C GLU A 159 19.97 -3.46 -4.49
N ILE A 160 18.99 -3.81 -5.31
CA ILE A 160 19.17 -4.68 -6.46
C ILE A 160 18.52 -4.12 -7.73
N ASP A 161 18.99 -4.60 -8.89
CA ASP A 161 18.31 -4.41 -10.16
C ASP A 161 17.04 -5.27 -10.20
N LEU A 162 15.89 -4.61 -10.11
CA LEU A 162 14.57 -5.25 -10.05
C LEU A 162 14.20 -5.97 -11.36
N GLU A 163 14.61 -5.44 -12.52
CA GLU A 163 14.36 -6.08 -13.82
C GLU A 163 15.12 -7.38 -13.93
N LYS A 164 16.41 -7.38 -13.54
CA LYS A 164 17.24 -8.57 -13.47
C LYS A 164 16.68 -9.59 -12.49
N ALA A 165 16.23 -9.16 -11.30
CA ALA A 165 15.62 -10.04 -10.30
C ALA A 165 14.36 -10.74 -10.85
N ASN A 166 13.47 -9.98 -11.50
CA ASN A 166 12.27 -10.52 -12.11
C ASN A 166 12.56 -11.42 -13.34
N LYS A 167 13.61 -11.13 -14.09
CA LYS A 167 14.08 -12.03 -15.17
C LYS A 167 14.55 -13.37 -14.61
N LEU A 168 15.37 -13.36 -13.56
CA LEU A 168 15.84 -14.58 -12.88
C LEU A 168 14.68 -15.47 -12.41
N LEU A 169 13.61 -14.90 -11.82
CA LEU A 169 12.42 -15.65 -11.45
C LEU A 169 11.79 -16.38 -12.65
N LYS A 170 11.66 -15.68 -13.77
CA LYS A 170 11.07 -16.27 -15.00
C LYS A 170 11.93 -17.37 -15.59
N ASP A 171 13.25 -17.16 -15.62
CA ASP A 171 14.22 -18.09 -16.18
C ASP A 171 14.29 -19.39 -15.34
N GLU A 172 14.14 -19.29 -14.02
CA GLU A 172 14.10 -20.43 -13.08
C GLU A 172 12.70 -21.07 -12.93
N GLY A 173 11.72 -20.64 -13.75
CA GLY A 173 10.39 -21.25 -13.80
C GLY A 173 9.36 -20.65 -12.86
N TYR A 174 9.69 -19.61 -12.09
CA TYR A 174 8.76 -18.91 -11.16
C TYR A 174 7.91 -17.83 -11.84
N ARG A 175 7.32 -18.16 -13.01
CA ARG A 175 6.59 -17.19 -13.86
C ARG A 175 5.34 -16.59 -13.21
N GLY A 176 4.82 -17.24 -12.19
CA GLY A 176 3.64 -16.76 -11.42
C GLY A 176 4.02 -15.83 -10.27
N LEU A 177 5.29 -15.51 -10.09
CA LEU A 177 5.81 -14.62 -9.06
C LEU A 177 6.42 -13.36 -9.64
N VAL A 178 6.44 -12.31 -8.84
CA VAL A 178 7.11 -11.05 -9.13
C VAL A 178 7.76 -10.49 -7.86
N MET A 179 8.93 -9.90 -8.02
CA MET A 179 9.53 -9.03 -7.00
C MET A 179 9.07 -7.60 -7.27
N VAL A 180 8.52 -6.95 -6.25
CA VAL A 180 8.02 -5.58 -6.30
C VAL A 180 8.80 -4.74 -5.29
N ASP A 181 9.21 -3.54 -5.68
CA ASP A 181 9.79 -2.54 -4.78
C ASP A 181 8.66 -1.80 -4.06
N ASN A 182 8.65 -1.84 -2.74
CA ASN A 182 7.66 -1.20 -1.88
C ASN A 182 8.25 0.06 -1.19
N GLY A 183 9.29 0.64 -1.76
CA GLY A 183 9.93 1.84 -1.24
C GLY A 183 11.07 1.58 -0.26
N PHE A 184 11.42 2.60 0.51
CA PHE A 184 12.59 2.58 1.39
C PHE A 184 12.22 2.20 2.81
N SER A 185 13.15 1.51 3.47
CA SER A 185 13.09 1.25 4.91
C SER A 185 13.73 2.40 5.67
N SER A 186 13.10 2.85 6.75
CA SER A 186 13.74 3.70 7.75
C SER A 186 14.71 2.93 8.66
N LEU A 187 14.71 1.60 8.57
CA LEU A 187 15.60 0.72 9.32
C LEU A 187 16.89 0.51 8.53
N MET A 188 18.01 0.69 9.18
CA MET A 188 19.31 0.25 8.64
C MET A 188 19.46 -1.24 8.88
N ASP A 189 19.97 -1.97 7.89
CA ASP A 189 20.42 -3.35 8.07
C ASP A 189 21.96 -3.34 8.23
N PRO A 190 22.49 -3.59 9.43
CA PRO A 190 23.92 -3.56 9.67
C PRO A 190 24.68 -4.63 8.87
N GLU A 191 24.02 -5.72 8.50
CA GLU A 191 24.65 -6.84 7.76
C GLU A 191 24.86 -6.51 6.29
N LEU A 192 23.97 -5.70 5.70
CA LEU A 192 24.07 -5.33 4.28
C LEU A 192 24.95 -4.08 4.04
N GLY A 193 25.11 -3.21 5.04
CA GLY A 193 25.88 -1.97 4.90
C GLY A 193 25.37 -1.01 3.82
N ILE A 194 24.08 -1.07 3.49
CA ILE A 194 23.43 -0.27 2.45
C ILE A 194 22.79 0.96 3.08
N GLU A 195 23.12 2.16 2.56
CA GLU A 195 22.58 3.43 3.07
C GLU A 195 21.09 3.63 2.75
N LYS A 196 20.64 3.17 1.56
CA LYS A 196 19.25 3.26 1.11
C LYS A 196 18.68 1.87 0.94
N LEU A 197 18.17 1.35 2.02
CA LEU A 197 17.63 0.00 2.06
C LEU A 197 16.21 -0.02 1.49
N HIS A 198 16.04 -0.68 0.33
CA HIS A 198 14.73 -0.93 -0.24
C HIS A 198 14.03 -2.11 0.45
N ILE A 199 12.72 -2.04 0.52
CA ILE A 199 11.84 -3.13 0.92
C ILE A 199 11.24 -3.74 -0.35
N TYR A 200 11.62 -4.97 -0.63
CA TYR A 200 11.03 -5.73 -1.73
C TYR A 200 10.03 -6.75 -1.22
N ASN A 201 8.99 -6.97 -2.01
CA ASN A 201 8.00 -8.02 -1.78
C ASN A 201 8.04 -9.03 -2.93
N LEU A 202 8.39 -10.28 -2.62
CA LEU A 202 8.19 -11.40 -3.53
C LEU A 202 6.75 -11.90 -3.34
N MET A 203 5.94 -11.83 -4.40
CA MET A 203 4.51 -12.07 -4.31
C MET A 203 3.92 -12.60 -5.63
N PRO A 204 2.65 -13.08 -5.63
CA PRO A 204 1.98 -13.48 -6.85
C PRO A 204 1.89 -12.36 -7.88
N SER A 205 2.20 -12.69 -9.14
CA SER A 205 2.18 -11.73 -10.25
C SER A 205 0.75 -11.22 -10.51
N GLY A 206 0.62 -9.92 -10.74
CA GLY A 206 -0.66 -9.26 -11.02
C GLY A 206 -1.49 -8.91 -9.78
N VAL A 207 -0.99 -9.20 -8.58
CA VAL A 207 -1.60 -8.79 -7.31
C VAL A 207 -1.04 -7.42 -6.90
N ASN A 208 -1.91 -6.52 -6.49
CA ASN A 208 -1.60 -5.20 -5.94
C ASN A 208 -2.80 -4.68 -5.12
N LYS A 209 -2.68 -3.53 -4.46
CA LYS A 209 -3.77 -2.97 -3.63
C LYS A 209 -5.08 -2.75 -4.42
N ALA A 210 -4.99 -2.40 -5.71
CA ALA A 210 -6.15 -2.27 -6.58
C ALA A 210 -6.92 -3.60 -6.78
N SER A 211 -6.23 -4.74 -6.72
CA SER A 211 -6.89 -6.06 -6.77
C SER A 211 -7.85 -6.27 -5.60
N GLY A 212 -7.46 -5.81 -4.41
CA GLY A 212 -8.33 -5.82 -3.23
C GLY A 212 -9.55 -4.93 -3.40
N ILE A 213 -9.37 -3.69 -3.89
CA ILE A 213 -10.45 -2.74 -4.15
C ILE A 213 -11.44 -3.30 -5.19
N LYS A 214 -10.91 -3.86 -6.27
CA LYS A 214 -11.73 -4.48 -7.32
C LYS A 214 -12.60 -5.61 -6.79
N LEU A 215 -12.05 -6.46 -5.94
CA LEU A 215 -12.79 -7.54 -5.31
C LEU A 215 -13.83 -6.99 -4.32
N ASP A 216 -13.48 -5.99 -3.52
CA ASP A 216 -14.37 -5.34 -2.56
C ASP A 216 -15.58 -4.72 -3.24
N LYS A 217 -15.37 -3.96 -4.32
CA LYS A 217 -16.47 -3.41 -5.15
C LYS A 217 -17.44 -4.50 -5.62
N LYS A 218 -16.88 -5.62 -6.08
CA LYS A 218 -17.69 -6.76 -6.57
C LYS A 218 -18.50 -7.40 -5.44
N ILE A 219 -17.91 -7.65 -4.28
CA ILE A 219 -18.58 -8.33 -3.16
C ILE A 219 -19.66 -7.44 -2.57
N ARG A 220 -19.34 -6.16 -2.32
CA ARG A 220 -20.26 -5.22 -1.67
C ARG A 220 -21.18 -4.47 -2.64
N ASN A 221 -21.11 -4.77 -3.94
CA ASN A 221 -21.95 -4.21 -5.00
C ASN A 221 -22.00 -2.67 -5.03
N PHE A 222 -20.83 -2.04 -5.16
CA PHE A 222 -20.68 -0.62 -5.45
C PHE A 222 -19.64 -0.41 -6.56
N ASP A 223 -19.55 0.77 -7.11
CA ASP A 223 -18.66 1.05 -8.24
C ASP A 223 -17.57 2.11 -7.91
N THR A 224 -16.77 2.41 -8.91
CA THR A 224 -15.67 3.38 -8.83
C THR A 224 -16.14 4.78 -8.36
N GLN A 225 -17.40 5.18 -8.65
CA GLN A 225 -17.93 6.49 -8.28
C GLN A 225 -18.19 6.63 -6.77
N ASN A 226 -18.30 5.51 -6.07
CA ASN A 226 -18.62 5.45 -4.64
C ASN A 226 -17.37 5.41 -3.75
N CYS A 227 -16.17 5.48 -4.31
CA CYS A 227 -14.97 5.32 -3.50
C CYS A 227 -13.82 6.26 -3.91
N ILE A 228 -12.97 6.53 -2.94
CA ILE A 228 -11.71 7.26 -3.07
C ILE A 228 -10.58 6.44 -2.46
N ALA A 229 -9.34 6.76 -2.83
CA ALA A 229 -8.16 6.19 -2.18
C ALA A 229 -7.12 7.25 -1.85
N LEU A 230 -6.32 6.97 -0.81
CA LEU A 230 -5.22 7.81 -0.35
C LEU A 230 -3.96 6.94 -0.19
N GLY A 231 -2.80 7.46 -0.58
CA GLY A 231 -1.53 6.75 -0.50
C GLY A 231 -0.35 7.67 -0.76
N ASP A 232 0.87 7.16 -0.61
CA ASP A 232 2.10 7.95 -0.75
C ASP A 232 3.20 7.27 -1.59
N SER A 233 2.94 6.08 -2.11
CA SER A 233 3.92 5.30 -2.87
C SER A 233 3.49 5.07 -4.33
N PRO A 234 4.44 4.72 -5.24
CA PRO A 234 4.10 4.29 -6.60
C PRO A 234 3.19 3.06 -6.64
N GLU A 235 3.29 2.18 -5.64
CA GLU A 235 2.43 1.00 -5.52
C GLU A 235 0.98 1.40 -5.19
N ASP A 236 0.81 2.47 -4.40
CA ASP A 236 -0.52 3.01 -4.06
C ASP A 236 -1.22 3.65 -5.26
N LEU A 237 -0.46 4.26 -6.17
CA LEU A 237 -1.03 4.87 -7.38
C LEU A 237 -1.82 3.89 -8.23
N LYS A 238 -1.55 2.59 -8.13
CA LYS A 238 -2.36 1.55 -8.81
C LYS A 238 -3.81 1.54 -8.32
N MET A 239 -4.07 1.99 -7.09
CA MET A 239 -5.45 2.14 -6.59
C MET A 239 -6.26 3.18 -7.37
N ALA A 240 -5.61 4.14 -8.04
CA ALA A 240 -6.27 5.15 -8.85
C ALA A 240 -7.11 4.56 -9.98
N ASP A 241 -6.77 3.37 -10.50
CA ASP A 241 -7.52 2.68 -11.56
C ASP A 241 -8.90 2.19 -11.07
N GLU A 242 -9.08 2.03 -9.76
CA GLU A 242 -10.26 1.41 -9.18
C GLU A 242 -11.16 2.39 -8.40
N VAL A 243 -10.75 3.67 -8.27
CA VAL A 243 -11.45 4.69 -7.50
C VAL A 243 -11.75 5.94 -8.31
N LYS A 244 -12.74 6.72 -7.88
CA LYS A 244 -13.10 7.98 -8.55
C LYS A 244 -11.97 9.01 -8.46
N TYR A 245 -11.42 9.20 -7.26
CA TYR A 245 -10.29 10.08 -7.01
C TYR A 245 -9.26 9.39 -6.13
N PHE A 246 -8.00 9.59 -6.47
CA PHE A 246 -6.87 9.19 -5.65
C PHE A 246 -6.17 10.44 -5.12
N PHE A 247 -5.84 10.44 -3.84
CA PHE A 247 -5.12 11.52 -3.19
C PHE A 247 -3.73 11.06 -2.80
N LEU A 248 -2.74 11.66 -3.45
CA LEU A 248 -1.33 11.37 -3.21
C LEU A 248 -0.81 12.30 -2.12
N MET A 249 -0.28 11.75 -1.05
CA MET A 249 0.35 12.54 0.01
C MET A 249 1.60 13.25 -0.52
N GLN A 250 1.86 14.49 -0.08
CA GLN A 250 2.97 15.30 -0.58
C GLN A 250 4.34 14.66 -0.37
N ASN A 251 4.54 13.86 0.70
CA ASN A 251 5.79 13.14 0.94
C ASN A 251 6.18 12.17 -0.18
N ALA A 252 5.24 11.70 -0.99
CA ALA A 252 5.51 10.90 -2.19
C ALA A 252 6.44 11.61 -3.19
N LEU A 253 6.45 12.94 -3.19
CA LEU A 253 7.27 13.73 -4.12
C LEU A 253 8.75 13.82 -3.72
N GLU A 254 9.15 13.30 -2.57
CA GLU A 254 10.57 13.17 -2.18
C GLU A 254 11.33 12.25 -3.16
N HIS A 255 10.61 11.32 -3.81
CA HIS A 255 11.12 10.40 -4.84
C HIS A 255 10.59 10.76 -6.24
N LYS A 256 10.75 12.03 -6.64
CA LYS A 256 10.13 12.65 -7.83
C LYS A 256 10.24 11.85 -9.13
N GLU A 257 11.39 11.30 -9.45
CA GLU A 257 11.62 10.70 -10.78
C GLU A 257 10.74 9.47 -11.02
N VAL A 258 10.68 8.57 -10.07
CA VAL A 258 9.85 7.35 -10.15
C VAL A 258 8.37 7.74 -10.13
N MET A 259 8.00 8.64 -9.21
CA MET A 259 6.63 9.10 -9.04
C MET A 259 6.08 9.81 -10.28
N LEU A 260 6.89 10.63 -10.97
CA LEU A 260 6.49 11.35 -12.18
C LEU A 260 6.08 10.44 -13.33
N GLY A 261 6.79 9.32 -13.50
CA GLY A 261 6.47 8.32 -14.52
C GLY A 261 5.08 7.71 -14.30
N GLU A 262 4.77 7.40 -13.04
CA GLU A 262 3.48 6.79 -12.66
C GLU A 262 2.33 7.81 -12.70
N LEU A 263 2.52 9.02 -12.20
CA LEU A 263 1.49 10.07 -12.20
C LEU A 263 0.93 10.41 -13.59
N ARG A 264 1.76 10.30 -14.63
CA ARG A 264 1.32 10.57 -16.03
C ARG A 264 0.31 9.56 -16.56
N LYS A 265 0.20 8.39 -15.92
CA LYS A 265 -0.73 7.34 -16.34
C LYS A 265 -2.16 7.58 -15.86
N HIS A 266 -2.35 8.50 -14.90
CA HIS A 266 -3.63 8.73 -14.23
C HIS A 266 -4.09 10.18 -14.38
N ASN A 267 -5.40 10.36 -14.56
CA ASN A 267 -6.04 11.68 -14.70
C ASN A 267 -6.91 12.07 -13.49
N ASN A 268 -7.04 11.18 -12.53
CA ASN A 268 -7.87 11.32 -11.32
C ASN A 268 -7.04 11.43 -10.02
N VAL A 269 -5.74 11.70 -10.15
CA VAL A 269 -4.83 11.85 -9.01
C VAL A 269 -4.69 13.31 -8.63
N PHE A 270 -4.82 13.60 -7.33
CA PHE A 270 -4.64 14.93 -6.74
C PHE A 270 -3.63 14.87 -5.60
N ILE A 271 -2.71 15.83 -5.56
CA ILE A 271 -1.65 15.88 -4.55
C ILE A 271 -2.09 16.77 -3.41
N THR A 272 -1.91 16.32 -2.17
CA THR A 272 -2.18 17.10 -0.97
C THR A 272 -1.14 18.21 -0.77
N SER A 273 -1.47 19.24 0.00
CA SER A 273 -0.52 20.30 0.38
C SER A 273 0.37 19.86 1.55
N ASP A 274 -0.14 18.95 2.36
CA ASP A 274 0.53 18.41 3.53
C ASP A 274 0.97 16.95 3.33
N VAL A 275 1.82 16.49 4.24
CA VAL A 275 2.42 15.15 4.23
C VAL A 275 1.69 14.21 5.20
N MET A 276 1.73 12.89 4.91
CA MET A 276 1.28 11.83 5.82
C MET A 276 -0.11 12.11 6.40
N ASN A 277 -0.31 11.89 7.71
CA ASN A 277 -1.60 12.09 8.37
C ASN A 277 -2.15 13.52 8.29
N LYS A 278 -1.31 14.54 8.11
CA LYS A 278 -1.80 15.90 7.84
C LYS A 278 -2.41 16.01 6.43
N GLY A 279 -1.78 15.41 5.42
CA GLY A 279 -2.36 15.33 4.08
C GLY A 279 -3.66 14.53 4.06
N TRP A 280 -3.71 13.42 4.83
CA TRP A 280 -4.92 12.65 5.02
C TRP A 280 -6.04 13.49 5.64
N VAL A 281 -5.73 14.26 6.69
CA VAL A 281 -6.68 15.18 7.35
C VAL A 281 -7.12 16.31 6.43
N GLU A 282 -6.21 16.86 5.59
CA GLU A 282 -6.56 17.88 4.60
C GLU A 282 -7.70 17.42 3.69
N VAL A 283 -7.64 16.16 3.22
CA VAL A 283 -8.66 15.59 2.31
C VAL A 283 -9.92 15.24 3.09
N ILE A 284 -9.81 14.37 4.08
CA ILE A 284 -10.97 13.79 4.77
C ILE A 284 -11.69 14.86 5.58
N GLY A 285 -10.97 15.76 6.24
CA GLY A 285 -11.56 16.89 6.98
C GLY A 285 -12.41 17.77 6.07
N TYR A 286 -11.88 18.15 4.89
CA TYR A 286 -12.66 18.97 3.95
C TYR A 286 -13.88 18.26 3.38
N LEU A 287 -13.80 16.95 3.14
CA LEU A 287 -14.95 16.20 2.63
C LEU A 287 -16.04 16.00 3.68
N ILE A 288 -15.69 15.91 4.97
CA ILE A 288 -16.64 15.78 6.09
C ILE A 288 -17.42 17.08 6.33
N GLU A 289 -16.77 18.26 6.28
CA GLU A 289 -17.43 19.57 6.41
C GLU A 289 -18.58 19.76 5.40
#